data_92f19f8893e8cd8c7606913c84d093c0
#
_entry.id   92f19f8893e8cd8c7606913c84d093c0
#
_cell.length_a   1.000
_cell.length_b   1.000
_cell.length_c   1.000
_cell.angle_alpha   90.00
_cell.angle_beta   90.00
_cell.angle_gamma   90.00
#
_symmetry.space_group_name_H-M   'P 1'
#
loop_
_entity.id
_entity.type
_entity.pdbx_description
1 polymer ?
#
loop_
_entity_poly.entity_id
_entity_poly.type
_entity_poly.pdbx_seq_one_letter_code
_entity_poly.pdbx_strand_id
1 'polypeptide(L)'
;MRALFIATLAAAAVIGLAGCGQNAATPAGDSSSTAPGTAGSTTAPSSEIPLPPVTKPEDPQDPAPGTPKPPVSVSPSGVVVPEGVRQVPAAQVDSSALPAYYEHRGEVWVFEDDRSLQMFAAASSGCTDAQAVVVDQSATEVRIMLRPLPEPQGGRPDGGACTAVMTPRPVTVRLAAPLGDRTIHLASGR
;
A
#
# COMPACT_ATOMS: atom_id res chain seq x y z
N MET A 1 -7.53 -5.44 -50.40
CA MET A 1 -6.71 -6.70 -50.42
C MET A 1 -6.71 -7.24 -48.98
N ARG A 2 -7.36 -8.40 -48.79
CA ARG A 2 -7.48 -9.07 -47.49
C ARG A 2 -6.33 -10.07 -47.36
N ALA A 3 -5.51 -9.95 -46.31
CA ALA A 3 -4.57 -10.99 -45.95
C ALA A 3 -5.02 -11.58 -44.59
N LEU A 4 -5.57 -12.78 -44.66
CA LEU A 4 -5.76 -13.66 -43.49
C LEU A 4 -4.39 -14.23 -43.11
N PHE A 5 -4.02 -14.13 -41.87
CA PHE A 5 -3.00 -14.96 -41.26
C PHE A 5 -3.63 -15.81 -40.16
N ILE A 6 -3.75 -17.08 -40.49
CA ILE A 6 -4.03 -18.17 -39.58
C ILE A 6 -2.69 -18.64 -39.03
N ALA A 7 -2.49 -18.64 -37.73
CA ALA A 7 -1.36 -19.30 -37.09
C ALA A 7 -1.80 -20.11 -35.89
N THR A 8 -1.55 -21.32 -36.01
CA THR A 8 -1.72 -22.58 -35.30
C THR A 8 -1.37 -22.55 -33.80
N LEU A 9 -2.23 -23.31 -33.07
CA LEU A 9 -2.02 -23.82 -31.70
C LEU A 9 -0.77 -24.70 -31.60
N ALA A 10 -0.05 -24.56 -30.48
CA ALA A 10 0.75 -25.63 -29.92
C ALA A 10 0.46 -25.72 -28.41
N ALA A 11 -0.20 -26.78 -28.01
CA ALA A 11 -0.41 -27.19 -26.64
C ALA A 11 0.83 -27.97 -26.15
N ALA A 12 1.37 -27.61 -25.01
CA ALA A 12 2.31 -28.43 -24.25
C ALA A 12 1.84 -28.50 -22.81
N ALA A 13 1.26 -29.63 -22.43
CA ALA A 13 0.95 -30.02 -21.07
C ALA A 13 2.19 -30.65 -20.44
N VAL A 14 2.65 -30.15 -19.30
CA VAL A 14 3.59 -30.83 -18.43
C VAL A 14 2.97 -30.96 -17.05
N ILE A 15 2.61 -32.21 -16.72
CA ILE A 15 2.17 -32.66 -15.40
C ILE A 15 3.44 -32.99 -14.60
N GLY A 16 3.62 -32.36 -13.46
CA GLY A 16 4.66 -32.70 -12.50
C GLY A 16 4.05 -32.84 -11.11
N LEU A 17 4.02 -34.11 -10.64
CA LEU A 17 3.51 -34.53 -9.32
C LEU A 17 4.56 -34.35 -8.21
N ALA A 18 4.01 -34.17 -7.01
CA ALA A 18 4.46 -34.70 -5.70
C ALA A 18 5.61 -34.00 -4.98
N GLY A 19 5.27 -33.61 -3.74
CA GLY A 19 6.23 -33.23 -2.69
C GLY A 19 5.50 -32.99 -1.36
N CYS A 20 4.98 -34.08 -0.72
CA CYS A 20 4.63 -34.07 0.70
C CYS A 20 5.90 -33.95 1.55
N GLY A 21 5.99 -32.92 2.37
CA GLY A 21 7.00 -32.77 3.40
C GLY A 21 6.34 -32.44 4.72
N GLN A 22 6.00 -33.47 5.51
CA GLN A 22 5.70 -33.39 6.94
C GLN A 22 7.01 -33.18 7.70
N ASN A 23 7.11 -32.14 8.51
CA ASN A 23 8.06 -32.12 9.61
C ASN A 23 7.37 -31.60 10.87
N ALA A 24 6.94 -32.57 11.67
CA ALA A 24 6.67 -32.38 13.07
C ALA A 24 8.00 -32.43 13.83
N ALA A 25 8.27 -31.45 14.67
CA ALA A 25 9.20 -31.56 15.78
C ALA A 25 8.85 -30.53 16.84
N THR A 26 8.18 -31.02 17.89
CA THR A 26 8.15 -30.41 19.22
C THR A 26 9.47 -30.77 19.92
N PRO A 27 10.07 -29.88 20.70
CA PRO A 27 10.48 -30.31 22.04
C PRO A 27 9.98 -29.38 23.14
N ALA A 28 9.39 -30.01 24.15
CA ALA A 28 9.20 -29.47 25.47
C ALA A 28 10.57 -29.21 26.13
N GLY A 29 10.68 -28.09 26.81
CA GLY A 29 11.80 -27.73 27.65
C GLY A 29 11.29 -27.05 28.91
N ASP A 30 10.98 -27.85 29.94
CA ASP A 30 10.88 -27.46 31.35
C ASP A 30 12.24 -26.91 31.79
N SER A 31 12.22 -25.78 32.48
CA SER A 31 13.26 -25.41 33.41
C SER A 31 12.72 -24.44 34.44
N SER A 32 12.25 -25.03 35.51
CA SER A 32 12.10 -24.39 36.80
C SER A 32 13.47 -23.95 37.32
N SER A 33 13.59 -22.72 37.78
CA SER A 33 14.66 -22.31 38.67
C SER A 33 14.16 -21.26 39.64
N THR A 34 13.89 -21.77 40.83
CA THR A 34 13.60 -21.03 42.06
C THR A 34 14.93 -20.62 42.69
N ALA A 35 15.10 -19.36 43.05
CA ALA A 35 16.02 -18.94 44.10
C ALA A 35 15.55 -17.61 44.74
N PRO A 36 15.44 -17.53 46.08
CA PRO A 36 15.11 -16.30 46.78
C PRO A 36 16.41 -15.53 47.12
N GLY A 37 16.40 -14.24 46.91
CA GLY A 37 17.55 -13.35 47.21
C GLY A 37 17.07 -12.01 47.74
N THR A 38 16.99 -11.91 49.03
CA THR A 38 17.36 -10.84 49.96
C THR A 38 17.16 -9.34 49.57
N ALA A 39 16.37 -8.72 50.43
CA ALA A 39 16.17 -7.26 50.53
C ALA A 39 17.47 -6.45 50.62
N GLY A 40 17.51 -5.40 49.87
CA GLY A 40 18.46 -4.31 49.97
C GLY A 40 17.74 -3.00 49.67
N SER A 41 17.16 -2.36 50.69
CA SER A 41 16.66 -0.99 50.58
C SER A 41 17.84 -0.03 50.49
N THR A 42 18.07 0.52 49.30
CA THR A 42 18.93 1.69 49.13
C THR A 42 18.08 2.81 48.55
N THR A 43 17.70 3.72 49.40
CA THR A 43 17.04 4.96 49.03
C THR A 43 18.05 5.84 48.27
N ALA A 44 17.93 5.88 46.96
CA ALA A 44 18.63 6.84 46.10
C ALA A 44 17.75 8.09 45.92
N PRO A 45 18.32 9.33 45.94
CA PRO A 45 17.55 10.52 45.68
C PRO A 45 17.01 10.54 44.26
N SER A 46 15.71 10.66 44.14
CA SER A 46 15.03 10.88 42.85
C SER A 46 15.45 12.24 42.26
N SER A 47 16.40 12.20 41.35
CA SER A 47 16.59 13.31 40.42
C SER A 47 15.45 13.22 39.40
N GLU A 48 14.44 14.03 39.59
CA GLU A 48 13.33 14.24 38.68
C GLU A 48 13.91 14.91 37.40
N ILE A 49 14.24 14.07 36.39
CA ILE A 49 14.58 14.56 35.07
C ILE A 49 13.27 15.04 34.43
N PRO A 50 13.16 16.33 34.05
CA PRO A 50 11.98 16.81 33.35
C PRO A 50 11.82 16.00 32.06
N LEU A 51 10.72 15.25 31.96
CA LEU A 51 10.34 14.57 30.73
C LEU A 51 10.15 15.64 29.64
N PRO A 52 10.73 15.46 28.44
CA PRO A 52 10.44 16.32 27.32
C PRO A 52 8.93 16.30 27.05
N PRO A 53 8.34 17.43 26.62
CA PRO A 53 6.92 17.47 26.31
C PRO A 53 6.59 16.35 25.33
N VAL A 54 5.62 15.51 25.73
CA VAL A 54 5.07 14.46 24.88
C VAL A 54 4.39 15.18 23.72
N THR A 55 5.08 15.30 22.59
CA THR A 55 4.44 15.68 21.34
C THR A 55 3.37 14.61 21.05
N LYS A 56 2.11 15.05 21.00
CA LYS A 56 1.00 14.19 20.55
C LYS A 56 1.46 13.49 19.29
N PRO A 57 1.37 12.15 19.20
CA PRO A 57 1.66 11.45 17.97
C PRO A 57 0.81 12.09 16.85
N GLU A 58 1.48 12.56 15.82
CA GLU A 58 0.83 13.06 14.62
C GLU A 58 -0.05 11.93 14.10
N ASP A 59 -1.34 12.20 13.89
CA ASP A 59 -2.31 11.21 13.45
C ASP A 59 -1.85 10.64 12.10
N PRO A 60 -1.53 9.33 11.99
CA PRO A 60 -0.93 8.79 10.78
C PRO A 60 -1.87 8.78 9.56
N GLN A 61 -3.08 9.32 9.69
CA GLN A 61 -4.11 9.35 8.65
C GLN A 61 -4.23 10.71 7.93
N ASP A 62 -3.56 11.74 8.40
CA ASP A 62 -3.55 13.00 7.65
C ASP A 62 -2.62 12.90 6.44
N PRO A 63 -3.13 13.18 5.23
CA PRO A 63 -2.28 13.21 4.05
C PRO A 63 -1.18 14.24 4.24
N ALA A 64 0.04 13.91 3.79
CA ALA A 64 1.18 14.81 3.88
C ALA A 64 0.82 16.21 3.34
N PRO A 65 1.27 17.30 3.99
CA PRO A 65 0.99 18.65 3.53
C PRO A 65 1.31 18.80 2.04
N GLY A 66 0.31 19.22 1.24
CA GLY A 66 0.44 19.34 -0.21
C GLY A 66 0.02 18.11 -1.02
N THR A 67 -0.45 17.03 -0.39
CA THR A 67 -1.08 15.91 -1.12
C THR A 67 -2.45 16.34 -1.64
N PRO A 68 -2.69 16.27 -2.97
CA PRO A 68 -3.98 16.65 -3.52
C PRO A 68 -5.10 15.73 -3.04
N LYS A 69 -6.30 16.28 -2.85
CA LYS A 69 -7.48 15.46 -2.54
C LYS A 69 -7.86 14.62 -3.77
N PRO A 70 -8.13 13.30 -3.62
CA PRO A 70 -8.51 12.46 -4.75
C PRO A 70 -9.85 12.91 -5.35
N PRO A 71 -9.90 13.31 -6.64
CA PRO A 71 -11.14 13.70 -7.29
C PRO A 71 -11.98 12.50 -7.77
N VAL A 72 -11.34 11.40 -8.17
CA VAL A 72 -12.00 10.21 -8.70
C VAL A 72 -12.45 9.30 -7.56
N SER A 73 -13.68 8.82 -7.61
CA SER A 73 -14.26 7.93 -6.61
C SER A 73 -14.79 6.65 -7.24
N VAL A 74 -14.93 5.60 -6.44
CA VAL A 74 -15.57 4.34 -6.83
C VAL A 74 -16.97 4.32 -6.24
N SER A 75 -17.95 4.04 -7.07
CA SER A 75 -19.34 3.81 -6.68
C SER A 75 -19.77 2.38 -7.05
N PRO A 76 -20.90 1.86 -6.55
CA PRO A 76 -21.44 0.58 -6.97
C PRO A 76 -21.69 0.45 -8.48
N SER A 77 -21.85 1.57 -9.17
CA SER A 77 -22.03 1.63 -10.63
C SER A 77 -20.73 1.79 -11.41
N GLY A 78 -19.58 1.86 -10.76
CA GLY A 78 -18.26 2.01 -11.37
C GLY A 78 -17.50 3.25 -10.92
N VAL A 79 -16.45 3.58 -11.65
CA VAL A 79 -15.59 4.72 -11.39
C VAL A 79 -16.26 6.01 -11.83
N VAL A 80 -16.30 7.00 -10.95
CA VAL A 80 -16.85 8.34 -11.23
C VAL A 80 -15.70 9.32 -11.41
N VAL A 81 -15.56 9.84 -12.63
CA VAL A 81 -14.50 10.78 -13.03
C VAL A 81 -15.11 12.17 -13.20
N PRO A 82 -14.68 13.16 -12.40
CA PRO A 82 -15.16 14.54 -12.54
C PRO A 82 -14.65 15.24 -13.81
N GLU A 83 -15.27 16.35 -14.16
CA GLU A 83 -14.75 17.22 -15.21
C GLU A 83 -13.35 17.74 -14.88
N GLY A 84 -12.49 17.85 -15.90
CA GLY A 84 -11.10 18.31 -15.74
C GLY A 84 -10.13 17.21 -15.27
N VAL A 85 -10.60 15.99 -15.04
CA VAL A 85 -9.77 14.83 -14.72
C VAL A 85 -9.67 13.94 -15.96
N ARG A 86 -8.46 13.59 -16.35
CA ARG A 86 -8.19 12.76 -17.54
C ARG A 86 -7.55 11.44 -17.13
N GLN A 87 -8.06 10.34 -17.68
CA GLN A 87 -7.40 9.06 -17.51
C GLN A 87 -6.12 9.01 -18.36
N VAL A 88 -5.03 8.53 -17.77
CA VAL A 88 -3.76 8.29 -18.45
C VAL A 88 -3.92 7.08 -19.38
N PRO A 89 -3.44 7.13 -20.62
CA PRO A 89 -3.50 5.99 -21.53
C PRO A 89 -2.82 4.76 -20.94
N ALA A 90 -3.45 3.58 -21.10
CA ALA A 90 -2.92 2.33 -20.54
C ALA A 90 -1.50 2.00 -21.05
N ALA A 91 -1.16 2.40 -22.27
CA ALA A 91 0.19 2.23 -22.83
C ALA A 91 1.27 3.06 -22.11
N GLN A 92 0.87 4.07 -21.34
CA GLN A 92 1.75 4.94 -20.57
C GLN A 92 1.87 4.46 -19.10
N VAL A 93 1.15 3.40 -18.71
CA VAL A 93 1.15 2.90 -17.33
C VAL A 93 1.66 1.47 -17.30
N ASP A 94 2.81 1.25 -16.68
CA ASP A 94 3.32 -0.08 -16.37
C ASP A 94 2.92 -0.46 -14.94
N SER A 95 1.97 -1.35 -14.82
CA SER A 95 1.49 -1.92 -13.56
C SER A 95 1.89 -3.39 -13.38
N SER A 96 2.83 -3.89 -14.16
CA SER A 96 3.25 -5.30 -14.15
C SER A 96 3.80 -5.76 -12.79
N ALA A 97 4.42 -4.84 -12.04
CA ALA A 97 4.94 -5.12 -10.70
C ALA A 97 3.87 -5.07 -9.58
N LEU A 98 2.62 -4.72 -9.91
CA LEU A 98 1.52 -4.79 -8.95
C LEU A 98 0.94 -6.21 -8.90
N PRO A 99 0.64 -6.75 -7.70
CA PRO A 99 -0.08 -8.02 -7.56
C PRO A 99 -1.44 -8.02 -8.25
N ALA A 100 -1.88 -9.21 -8.68
CA ALA A 100 -3.15 -9.37 -9.43
C ALA A 100 -4.41 -8.98 -8.62
N TYR A 101 -4.32 -8.99 -7.29
CA TYR A 101 -5.43 -8.62 -6.41
C TYR A 101 -5.68 -7.10 -6.30
N TYR A 102 -4.81 -6.27 -6.91
CA TYR A 102 -5.10 -4.83 -6.97
C TYR A 102 -6.25 -4.60 -7.96
N GLU A 103 -7.40 -4.19 -7.45
CA GLU A 103 -8.47 -3.68 -8.28
C GLU A 103 -8.05 -2.35 -8.90
N HIS A 104 -8.51 -2.04 -10.10
CA HIS A 104 -8.15 -0.82 -10.84
C HIS A 104 -6.65 -0.64 -11.10
N ARG A 105 -5.87 -1.74 -11.05
CA ARG A 105 -4.43 -1.68 -11.34
C ARG A 105 -4.21 -1.18 -12.77
N GLY A 106 -3.35 -0.19 -12.93
CA GLY A 106 -3.10 0.44 -14.22
C GLY A 106 -4.09 1.55 -14.59
N GLU A 107 -5.12 1.79 -13.77
CA GLU A 107 -5.97 2.96 -13.90
C GLU A 107 -5.35 4.13 -13.13
N VAL A 108 -4.88 5.13 -13.89
CA VAL A 108 -4.28 6.35 -13.35
C VAL A 108 -4.99 7.55 -13.96
N TRP A 109 -5.31 8.52 -13.13
CA TRP A 109 -5.92 9.78 -13.56
C TRP A 109 -4.99 10.93 -13.25
N VAL A 110 -4.99 11.92 -14.14
CA VAL A 110 -4.19 13.13 -14.02
C VAL A 110 -5.09 14.35 -13.96
N PHE A 111 -4.73 15.32 -13.13
CA PHE A 111 -5.45 16.56 -12.86
C PHE A 111 -4.50 17.67 -12.39
N GLU A 112 -4.99 18.88 -12.15
CA GLU A 112 -4.21 20.04 -11.68
C GLU A 112 -2.93 20.28 -12.50
N ASP A 113 -3.09 20.75 -13.71
CA ASP A 113 -2.01 21.08 -14.65
C ASP A 113 -1.08 19.90 -14.97
N ASP A 114 -1.66 18.69 -15.06
CA ASP A 114 -0.96 17.43 -15.33
C ASP A 114 0.13 17.08 -14.28
N ARG A 115 0.04 17.66 -13.07
CA ARG A 115 1.02 17.42 -12.00
C ARG A 115 0.52 16.53 -10.89
N SER A 116 -0.78 16.38 -10.75
CA SER A 116 -1.36 15.53 -9.73
C SER A 116 -1.87 14.25 -10.35
N LEU A 117 -1.48 13.11 -9.78
CA LEU A 117 -1.92 11.80 -10.20
C LEU A 117 -2.78 11.18 -9.11
N GLN A 118 -3.85 10.51 -9.53
CA GLN A 118 -4.63 9.63 -8.66
C GLN A 118 -4.60 8.21 -9.18
N MET A 119 -4.53 7.24 -8.29
CA MET A 119 -4.65 5.81 -8.54
C MET A 119 -5.31 5.13 -7.35
N PHE A 120 -5.55 3.82 -7.43
CA PHE A 120 -6.07 3.05 -6.31
C PHE A 120 -4.99 2.12 -5.76
N ALA A 121 -4.81 2.16 -4.44
CA ALA A 121 -3.95 1.25 -3.71
C ALA A 121 -4.79 0.28 -2.88
N ALA A 122 -4.27 -0.90 -2.60
CA ALA A 122 -4.95 -1.90 -1.80
C ALA A 122 -4.67 -1.67 -0.32
N ALA A 123 -5.70 -1.39 0.47
CA ALA A 123 -5.65 -1.42 1.91
C ALA A 123 -5.90 -2.84 2.42
N SER A 124 -5.26 -3.26 3.50
CA SER A 124 -5.33 -4.64 4.03
C SER A 124 -6.68 -4.98 4.68
N SER A 125 -7.45 -3.96 5.07
CA SER A 125 -8.76 -4.13 5.70
C SER A 125 -9.66 -2.93 5.44
N GLY A 126 -10.91 -3.02 5.84
CA GLY A 126 -11.84 -1.88 5.76
C GLY A 126 -11.49 -0.72 6.71
N CYS A 127 -10.57 -0.93 7.65
CA CYS A 127 -10.15 0.08 8.63
C CYS A 127 -8.75 0.64 8.34
N THR A 128 -8.01 0.03 7.44
CA THR A 128 -6.70 0.53 7.04
C THR A 128 -6.83 1.48 5.86
N ASP A 129 -5.86 2.32 5.74
CA ASP A 129 -5.69 3.21 4.60
C ASP A 129 -4.50 2.78 3.75
N ALA A 130 -4.23 3.51 2.69
CA ALA A 130 -3.11 3.27 1.81
C ALA A 130 -2.50 4.61 1.39
N GLN A 131 -1.27 4.57 0.89
CA GLN A 131 -0.61 5.75 0.35
C GLN A 131 0.15 5.41 -0.92
N ALA A 132 0.37 6.45 -1.72
CA ALA A 132 1.27 6.44 -2.85
C ALA A 132 2.47 7.35 -2.56
N VAL A 133 3.66 6.90 -2.95
CA VAL A 133 4.90 7.67 -2.79
C VAL A 133 5.63 7.69 -4.11
N VAL A 134 5.99 8.88 -4.58
CA VAL A 134 6.90 9.03 -5.72
C VAL A 134 8.29 8.69 -5.25
N VAL A 135 8.85 7.59 -5.76
CA VAL A 135 10.19 7.12 -5.38
C VAL A 135 11.27 7.64 -6.31
N ASP A 136 10.90 7.93 -7.56
CA ASP A 136 11.83 8.48 -8.54
C ASP A 136 11.07 9.21 -9.65
N GLN A 137 11.71 10.23 -10.23
CA GLN A 137 11.21 10.96 -11.39
C GLN A 137 12.38 11.32 -12.31
N SER A 138 12.23 11.02 -13.58
CA SER A 138 13.16 11.42 -14.64
C SER A 138 12.43 12.18 -15.77
N ALA A 139 13.12 12.48 -16.84
CA ALA A 139 12.52 13.06 -18.03
C ALA A 139 11.60 12.10 -18.79
N THR A 140 11.76 10.78 -18.60
CA THR A 140 11.06 9.75 -19.36
C THR A 140 10.15 8.87 -18.51
N GLU A 141 10.33 8.84 -17.19
CA GLU A 141 9.58 7.96 -16.31
C GLU A 141 9.29 8.57 -14.94
N VAL A 142 8.24 8.05 -14.31
CA VAL A 142 7.86 8.31 -12.92
C VAL A 142 7.65 6.98 -12.24
N ARG A 143 8.31 6.75 -11.12
CA ARG A 143 8.16 5.52 -10.32
C ARG A 143 7.38 5.81 -9.05
N ILE A 144 6.28 5.09 -8.86
CA ILE A 144 5.38 5.27 -7.74
C ILE A 144 5.24 3.95 -6.99
N MET A 145 5.42 4.01 -5.68
CA MET A 145 5.20 2.89 -4.78
C MET A 145 3.86 3.05 -4.07
N LEU A 146 3.02 2.02 -4.16
CA LEU A 146 1.75 1.90 -3.45
C LEU A 146 1.94 1.00 -2.24
N ARG A 147 1.54 1.44 -1.07
CA ARG A 147 1.66 0.63 0.16
C ARG A 147 0.45 0.81 1.07
N PRO A 148 0.02 -0.25 1.76
CA PRO A 148 -0.95 -0.12 2.83
C PRO A 148 -0.33 0.68 3.99
N LEU A 149 -1.15 1.44 4.69
CA LEU A 149 -0.77 2.00 5.98
C LEU A 149 -1.01 0.97 7.08
N PRO A 150 -0.23 1.02 8.18
CA PRO A 150 -0.48 0.16 9.33
C PRO A 150 -1.86 0.41 9.91
N GLU A 151 -2.46 -0.62 10.52
CA GLU A 151 -3.71 -0.45 11.25
C GLU A 151 -3.55 0.55 12.39
N PRO A 152 -4.55 1.43 12.60
CA PRO A 152 -4.55 2.32 13.75
C PRO A 152 -4.47 1.51 15.04
N GLN A 153 -3.53 1.85 15.91
CA GLN A 153 -3.43 1.21 17.22
C GLN A 153 -4.68 1.54 18.04
N GLY A 154 -5.39 0.48 18.50
CA GLY A 154 -6.64 0.65 19.25
C GLY A 154 -7.92 0.43 18.42
N GLY A 155 -7.80 0.06 17.15
CA GLY A 155 -8.97 -0.18 16.27
C GLY A 155 -9.64 1.12 15.82
N ARG A 156 -10.89 1.01 15.40
CA ARG A 156 -11.66 2.19 14.96
C ARG A 156 -12.06 3.06 16.16
N PRO A 157 -12.02 4.39 16.01
CA PRO A 157 -12.48 5.32 17.07
C PRO A 157 -13.93 5.12 17.50
N ASP A 158 -14.76 4.57 16.59
CA ASP A 158 -16.19 4.27 16.84
C ASP A 158 -16.43 2.86 17.39
N GLY A 159 -15.38 2.09 17.67
CA GLY A 159 -15.47 0.71 18.17
C GLY A 159 -16.00 -0.31 17.15
N GLY A 160 -16.17 0.07 15.90
CA GLY A 160 -16.66 -0.80 14.82
C GLY A 160 -15.68 -1.92 14.48
N ALA A 161 -16.20 -3.10 14.07
CA ALA A 161 -15.38 -4.19 13.57
C ALA A 161 -14.76 -3.85 12.22
N CYS A 162 -13.48 -4.17 12.05
CA CYS A 162 -12.79 -4.06 10.77
C CYS A 162 -13.10 -5.28 9.91
N THR A 163 -13.43 -5.06 8.65
CA THR A 163 -13.56 -6.15 7.70
C THR A 163 -12.17 -6.63 7.28
N ALA A 164 -11.95 -7.95 7.26
CA ALA A 164 -10.70 -8.53 6.73
C ALA A 164 -10.73 -8.66 5.19
N VAL A 165 -11.28 -7.64 4.52
CA VAL A 165 -11.39 -7.58 3.06
C VAL A 165 -10.49 -6.49 2.54
N MET A 166 -9.66 -6.82 1.55
CA MET A 166 -8.86 -5.83 0.85
C MET A 166 -9.78 -4.83 0.16
N THR A 167 -9.50 -3.56 0.38
CA THR A 167 -10.35 -2.47 -0.09
C THR A 167 -9.51 -1.51 -0.95
N PRO A 168 -9.95 -1.18 -2.18
CA PRO A 168 -9.28 -0.16 -2.97
C PRO A 168 -9.44 1.21 -2.31
N ARG A 169 -8.33 1.91 -2.07
CA ARG A 169 -8.29 3.27 -1.53
C ARG A 169 -7.77 4.23 -2.58
N PRO A 170 -8.47 5.33 -2.83
CA PRO A 170 -7.96 6.37 -3.70
C PRO A 170 -6.75 7.05 -3.05
N VAL A 171 -5.64 7.10 -3.76
CA VAL A 171 -4.40 7.72 -3.31
C VAL A 171 -3.91 8.69 -4.37
N THR A 172 -3.26 9.76 -3.94
CA THR A 172 -2.75 10.80 -4.83
C THR A 172 -1.28 11.07 -4.60
N VAL A 173 -0.61 11.52 -5.64
CA VAL A 173 0.75 12.07 -5.56
C VAL A 173 0.83 13.34 -6.39
N ARG A 174 1.74 14.23 -5.99
CA ARG A 174 2.10 15.41 -6.77
C ARG A 174 3.47 15.24 -7.39
N LEU A 175 3.54 15.50 -8.68
CA LEU A 175 4.78 15.44 -9.45
C LEU A 175 5.54 16.78 -9.40
N ALA A 176 6.85 16.72 -9.49
CA ALA A 176 7.70 17.91 -9.60
C ALA A 176 7.50 18.67 -10.91
N ALA A 177 7.12 17.96 -11.98
CA ALA A 177 6.83 18.52 -13.32
C ALA A 177 5.57 17.87 -13.89
N PRO A 178 4.89 18.46 -14.90
CA PRO A 178 3.75 17.85 -15.58
C PRO A 178 4.08 16.44 -16.08
N LEU A 179 3.12 15.53 -16.08
CA LEU A 179 3.32 14.13 -16.51
C LEU A 179 3.84 14.07 -17.96
N GLY A 180 3.20 14.76 -18.90
CA GLY A 180 3.55 14.70 -20.31
C GLY A 180 3.51 13.27 -20.85
N ASP A 181 4.55 12.89 -21.61
CA ASP A 181 4.67 11.57 -22.23
C ASP A 181 5.46 10.56 -21.37
N ARG A 182 5.76 10.90 -20.09
CA ARG A 182 6.52 10.02 -19.18
C ARG A 182 5.73 8.76 -18.86
N THR A 183 6.44 7.62 -18.87
CA THR A 183 5.84 6.34 -18.43
C THR A 183 5.73 6.30 -16.91
N ILE A 184 4.58 5.82 -16.40
CA ILE A 184 4.34 5.62 -14.98
C ILE A 184 4.61 4.15 -14.66
N HIS A 185 5.52 3.89 -13.73
CA HIS A 185 5.78 2.55 -13.20
C HIS A 185 5.19 2.45 -11.81
N LEU A 186 4.23 1.54 -11.63
CA LEU A 186 3.56 1.27 -10.36
C LEU A 186 4.14 0.01 -9.73
N ALA A 187 4.50 0.08 -8.46
CA ALA A 187 4.96 -1.06 -7.68
C ALA A 187 4.27 -1.10 -6.31
N SER A 188 4.14 -2.29 -5.71
CA SER A 188 3.67 -2.45 -4.35
C SER A 188 4.84 -2.42 -3.36
N GLY A 189 4.71 -1.64 -2.29
CA GLY A 189 5.60 -1.62 -1.13
C GLY A 189 5.01 -2.43 0.04
N ARG A 190 5.88 -2.82 0.95
CA ARG A 190 5.51 -3.41 2.26
C ARG A 190 5.47 -2.33 3.32
#